data_a3d86afcfa28b07d349ec1f0cc3a8365
#
_entry.id   a3d86afcfa28b07d349ec1f0cc3a8365
#
_cell.length_a   1.000
_cell.length_b   1.000
_cell.length_c   1.000
_cell.angle_alpha   90.00
_cell.angle_beta   90.00
_cell.angle_gamma   90.00
#
_symmetry.space_group_name_H-M   'P 1'
#
loop_
_entity.id
_entity.type
_entity.pdbx_description
1 polymer ?
#
loop_
_entity_poly.entity_id
_entity_poly.type
_entity_poly.pdbx_seq_one_letter_code
_entity_poly.pdbx_strand_id
1 'polypeptide(L)'
;LEVIQSLEPDLILASPTRQADIMPQLEEIAQTESYPDETYSDVLDSMDEIAAKLGKEEKAKDVRQRIEDKIAQTKDTVKPGSRAVVAGWSSEMLYTWVNPSFPQSLLSKVGYDYAFEGEKSSIESKTDVAELTGDKLPGMKADRVFMYKDVDAFKKTPYAKGSGDIVEVDQDIWSRARGPLSAEHMLDDMIAAEK
;
A
#
# COMPACT_ATOMS: atom_id res chain seq x y z
N LEU A 1 21.78 3.66 11.42
CA LEU A 1 22.84 2.71 11.04
C LEU A 1 23.45 2.01 12.24
N GLU A 2 23.82 2.73 13.29
CA GLU A 2 24.45 2.17 14.49
C GLU A 2 23.65 1.02 15.13
N VAL A 3 22.32 1.15 15.20
CA VAL A 3 21.44 0.08 15.69
C VAL A 3 21.51 -1.15 14.81
N ILE A 4 21.51 -0.99 13.48
CA ILE A 4 21.62 -2.12 12.55
C ILE A 4 22.98 -2.82 12.74
N GLN A 5 24.06 -2.05 12.83
CA GLN A 5 25.39 -2.58 13.06
C GLN A 5 25.50 -3.34 14.39
N SER A 6 24.85 -2.84 15.45
CA SER A 6 24.88 -3.50 16.78
C SER A 6 24.12 -4.85 16.81
N LEU A 7 23.27 -5.12 15.82
CA LEU A 7 22.58 -6.40 15.66
C LEU A 7 23.44 -7.48 15.01
N GLU A 8 24.60 -7.12 14.47
CA GLU A 8 25.54 -8.03 13.77
C GLU A 8 24.81 -8.93 12.74
N PRO A 9 24.02 -8.35 11.81
CA PRO A 9 23.22 -9.16 10.88
C PRO A 9 24.10 -9.87 9.86
N ASP A 10 23.72 -11.07 9.46
CA ASP A 10 24.32 -11.79 8.35
C ASP A 10 23.77 -11.34 6.99
N LEU A 11 22.54 -10.83 6.97
CA LEU A 11 21.84 -10.36 5.78
C LEU A 11 20.95 -9.16 6.12
N ILE A 12 21.00 -8.13 5.27
CA ILE A 12 20.10 -6.97 5.32
C ILE A 12 19.19 -7.00 4.08
N LEU A 13 17.90 -6.90 4.30
CA LEU A 13 16.90 -6.73 3.25
C LEU A 13 16.44 -5.28 3.21
N ALA A 14 16.49 -4.65 2.04
CA ALA A 14 16.21 -3.24 1.87
C ALA A 14 15.25 -2.99 0.70
N SER A 15 14.55 -1.85 0.71
CA SER A 15 13.80 -1.37 -0.43
C SER A 15 14.68 -0.47 -1.30
N PRO A 16 14.72 -0.67 -2.62
CA PRO A 16 15.53 0.17 -3.51
C PRO A 16 15.06 1.62 -3.55
N THR A 17 13.80 1.88 -3.21
CA THR A 17 13.23 3.22 -3.20
C THR A 17 13.46 3.91 -1.86
N ARG A 18 13.25 3.19 -0.75
CA ARG A 18 13.24 3.79 0.60
C ARG A 18 14.61 3.93 1.21
N GLN A 19 15.51 2.99 0.94
CA GLN A 19 16.87 2.96 1.47
C GLN A 19 17.95 3.34 0.44
N ALA A 20 17.56 3.86 -0.75
CA ALA A 20 18.50 4.22 -1.83
C ALA A 20 19.69 5.07 -1.32
N ASP A 21 19.43 6.07 -0.50
CA ASP A 21 20.46 7.02 -0.03
C ASP A 21 21.45 6.42 0.97
N ILE A 22 21.09 5.32 1.63
CA ILE A 22 21.91 4.67 2.66
C ILE A 22 22.38 3.26 2.25
N MET A 23 22.09 2.85 1.02
CA MET A 23 22.46 1.53 0.54
C MET A 23 23.96 1.23 0.68
N PRO A 24 24.89 2.14 0.31
CA PRO A 24 26.32 1.89 0.48
C PRO A 24 26.71 1.67 1.95
N GLN A 25 26.09 2.39 2.88
CA GLN A 25 26.38 2.24 4.30
C GLN A 25 25.79 0.93 4.87
N LEU A 26 24.70 0.42 4.32
CA LEU A 26 24.16 -0.89 4.70
C LEU A 26 25.10 -2.01 4.22
N GLU A 27 25.63 -1.90 3.00
CA GLU A 27 26.60 -2.85 2.42
C GLU A 27 27.91 -2.92 3.20
N GLU A 28 28.32 -1.83 3.87
CA GLU A 28 29.49 -1.83 4.78
C GLU A 28 29.22 -2.63 6.07
N ILE A 29 27.96 -2.78 6.49
CA ILE A 29 27.59 -3.51 7.71
C ILE A 29 27.50 -5.02 7.44
N ALA A 30 26.78 -5.42 6.41
CA ALA A 30 26.56 -6.81 6.05
C ALA A 30 26.15 -6.96 4.58
N GLN A 31 26.05 -8.21 4.09
CA GLN A 31 25.46 -8.48 2.78
C GLN A 31 24.07 -7.83 2.72
N THR A 32 23.88 -6.90 1.79
CA THR A 32 22.62 -6.18 1.61
C THR A 32 22.00 -6.50 0.27
N GLU A 33 20.73 -6.83 0.26
CA GLU A 33 19.95 -7.10 -0.94
C GLU A 33 18.70 -6.22 -0.95
N SER A 34 18.41 -5.66 -2.13
CA SER A 34 17.24 -4.80 -2.31
C SER A 34 16.16 -5.50 -3.10
N TYR A 35 14.92 -5.37 -2.62
CA TYR A 35 13.75 -6.00 -3.20
C TYR A 35 12.69 -4.96 -3.53
N PRO A 36 12.17 -4.92 -4.77
CA PRO A 36 11.10 -4.01 -5.16
C PRO A 36 9.85 -4.20 -4.29
N ASP A 37 9.22 -3.09 -3.94
CA ASP A 37 8.01 -3.05 -3.09
C ASP A 37 6.97 -2.03 -3.58
N GLU A 38 7.06 -1.61 -4.84
CA GLU A 38 6.20 -0.56 -5.40
C GLU A 38 4.79 -1.06 -5.69
N THR A 39 4.66 -2.26 -6.23
CA THR A 39 3.37 -2.87 -6.57
C THR A 39 3.10 -4.14 -5.77
N TYR A 40 1.84 -4.59 -5.79
CA TYR A 40 1.47 -5.90 -5.24
C TYR A 40 2.29 -7.05 -5.88
N SER A 41 2.51 -7.02 -7.19
CA SER A 41 3.32 -8.05 -7.86
C SER A 41 4.75 -8.05 -7.37
N ASP A 42 5.38 -6.87 -7.29
CA ASP A 42 6.76 -6.76 -6.79
C ASP A 42 6.91 -7.35 -5.38
N VAL A 43 5.94 -7.08 -4.50
CA VAL A 43 5.95 -7.60 -3.13
C VAL A 43 5.89 -9.13 -3.09
N LEU A 44 5.05 -9.76 -3.91
CA LEU A 44 4.97 -11.23 -3.94
C LEU A 44 6.19 -11.87 -4.59
N ASP A 45 6.71 -11.27 -5.65
CA ASP A 45 7.90 -11.78 -6.31
C ASP A 45 9.13 -11.64 -5.41
N SER A 46 9.26 -10.51 -4.71
CA SER A 46 10.28 -10.30 -3.66
C SER A 46 10.16 -11.31 -2.52
N MET A 47 8.94 -11.63 -2.09
CA MET A 47 8.72 -12.69 -1.08
C MET A 47 9.25 -14.04 -1.56
N ASP A 48 8.98 -14.43 -2.81
CA ASP A 48 9.42 -15.70 -3.35
C ASP A 48 10.95 -15.77 -3.48
N GLU A 49 11.60 -14.69 -3.93
CA GLU A 49 13.05 -14.59 -4.00
C GLU A 49 13.72 -14.69 -2.62
N ILE A 50 13.19 -13.98 -1.62
CA ILE A 50 13.66 -14.04 -0.23
C ILE A 50 13.47 -15.47 0.31
N ALA A 51 12.32 -16.09 0.06
CA ALA A 51 12.02 -17.43 0.50
C ALA A 51 12.98 -18.47 -0.09
N ALA A 52 13.33 -18.35 -1.38
CA ALA A 52 14.30 -19.22 -2.04
C ALA A 52 15.68 -19.14 -1.38
N LYS A 53 16.13 -17.93 -1.02
CA LYS A 53 17.41 -17.74 -0.33
C LYS A 53 17.42 -18.32 1.09
N LEU A 54 16.28 -18.31 1.75
CA LEU A 54 16.12 -18.79 3.13
C LEU A 54 15.68 -20.27 3.21
N GLY A 55 15.50 -20.96 2.08
CA GLY A 55 14.97 -22.33 2.03
C GLY A 55 13.55 -22.43 2.60
N LYS A 56 12.69 -21.44 2.25
CA LYS A 56 11.30 -21.31 2.77
C LYS A 56 10.27 -21.28 1.64
N GLU A 57 10.58 -21.84 0.47
CA GLU A 57 9.75 -21.79 -0.74
C GLU A 57 8.33 -22.33 -0.50
N GLU A 58 8.21 -23.43 0.26
CA GLU A 58 6.89 -24.01 0.55
C GLU A 58 6.03 -23.04 1.40
N LYS A 59 6.66 -22.32 2.35
CA LYS A 59 5.92 -21.30 3.11
C LYS A 59 5.48 -20.13 2.25
N ALA A 60 6.30 -19.70 1.30
CA ALA A 60 5.95 -18.64 0.35
C ALA A 60 4.76 -19.07 -0.54
N LYS A 61 4.77 -20.30 -1.03
CA LYS A 61 3.64 -20.87 -1.80
C LYS A 61 2.34 -20.85 -0.98
N ASP A 62 2.39 -21.27 0.27
CA ASP A 62 1.23 -21.25 1.15
C ASP A 62 0.67 -19.85 1.37
N VAL A 63 1.57 -18.86 1.56
CA VAL A 63 1.19 -17.45 1.70
C VAL A 63 0.58 -16.93 0.40
N ARG A 64 1.22 -17.18 -0.74
CA ARG A 64 0.73 -16.78 -2.06
C ARG A 64 -0.66 -17.37 -2.32
N GLN A 65 -0.87 -18.64 -2.05
CA GLN A 65 -2.16 -19.30 -2.26
C GLN A 65 -3.27 -18.65 -1.41
N ARG A 66 -3.00 -18.39 -0.13
CA ARG A 66 -3.99 -17.71 0.74
C ARG A 66 -4.38 -16.32 0.22
N ILE A 67 -3.41 -15.57 -0.29
CA ILE A 67 -3.68 -14.24 -0.84
C ILE A 67 -4.48 -14.36 -2.14
N GLU A 68 -4.15 -15.30 -3.03
CA GLU A 68 -4.88 -15.54 -4.27
C GLU A 68 -6.34 -15.96 -4.00
N ASP A 69 -6.56 -16.82 -3.00
CA ASP A 69 -7.91 -17.21 -2.57
C ASP A 69 -8.72 -15.99 -2.05
N LYS A 70 -8.08 -15.12 -1.25
CA LYS A 70 -8.71 -13.89 -0.79
C LYS A 70 -8.97 -12.90 -1.93
N ILE A 71 -8.08 -12.78 -2.91
CA ILE A 71 -8.28 -11.97 -4.10
C ILE A 71 -9.51 -12.48 -4.87
N ALA A 72 -9.63 -13.78 -5.08
CA ALA A 72 -10.78 -14.37 -5.75
C ALA A 72 -12.07 -14.05 -4.99
N GLN A 73 -12.09 -14.26 -3.67
CA GLN A 73 -13.21 -13.92 -2.82
C GLN A 73 -13.57 -12.42 -2.87
N THR A 74 -12.58 -11.54 -2.84
CA THR A 74 -12.80 -10.09 -2.90
C THR A 74 -13.38 -9.68 -4.25
N LYS A 75 -12.88 -10.26 -5.36
CA LYS A 75 -13.43 -10.02 -6.70
C LYS A 75 -14.92 -10.33 -6.82
N ASP A 76 -15.37 -11.37 -6.14
CA ASP A 76 -16.78 -11.77 -6.16
C ASP A 76 -17.68 -10.77 -5.40
N THR A 77 -17.11 -9.93 -4.54
CA THR A 77 -17.84 -8.89 -3.78
C THR A 77 -17.83 -7.53 -4.47
N VAL A 78 -16.76 -7.20 -5.19
CA VAL A 78 -16.62 -5.90 -5.87
C VAL A 78 -17.54 -5.82 -7.07
N LYS A 79 -18.40 -4.79 -7.11
CA LYS A 79 -19.29 -4.58 -8.26
C LYS A 79 -18.49 -4.09 -9.47
N PRO A 80 -18.77 -4.64 -10.68
CA PRO A 80 -18.11 -4.17 -11.90
C PRO A 80 -18.25 -2.65 -12.10
N GLY A 81 -17.11 -1.98 -12.38
CA GLY A 81 -17.05 -0.54 -12.57
C GLY A 81 -17.05 0.28 -11.29
N SER A 82 -16.99 -0.35 -10.10
CA SER A 82 -16.79 0.37 -8.84
C SER A 82 -15.44 1.07 -8.83
N ARG A 83 -15.45 2.32 -8.43
CA ARG A 83 -14.24 3.16 -8.31
C ARG A 83 -13.79 3.26 -6.88
N ALA A 84 -12.52 3.09 -6.63
CA ALA A 84 -11.96 3.24 -5.29
C ALA A 84 -10.68 4.08 -5.27
N VAL A 85 -10.41 4.69 -4.12
CA VAL A 85 -9.17 5.42 -3.88
C VAL A 85 -8.71 5.17 -2.45
N VAL A 86 -7.40 5.18 -2.24
CA VAL A 86 -6.78 5.17 -0.91
C VAL A 86 -6.35 6.59 -0.57
N ALA A 87 -6.78 7.09 0.57
CA ALA A 87 -6.51 8.45 0.98
C ALA A 87 -6.18 8.56 2.47
N GLY A 88 -5.39 9.57 2.82
CA GLY A 88 -5.16 9.98 4.20
C GLY A 88 -5.51 11.45 4.37
N TRP A 89 -5.92 11.83 5.57
CA TRP A 89 -6.17 13.23 5.92
C TRP A 89 -5.24 13.67 7.04
N SER A 90 -4.53 14.76 6.85
CA SER A 90 -3.66 15.33 7.88
C SER A 90 -3.37 16.78 7.62
N SER A 91 -3.42 17.62 8.67
CA SER A 91 -3.09 19.04 8.58
C SER A 91 -3.85 19.77 7.46
N GLU A 92 -5.13 19.44 7.28
CA GLU A 92 -6.04 19.99 6.25
C GLU A 92 -5.65 19.64 4.81
N MET A 93 -4.74 18.69 4.61
CA MET A 93 -4.32 18.19 3.31
C MET A 93 -4.78 16.75 3.11
N LEU A 94 -5.09 16.43 1.85
CA LEU A 94 -5.41 15.09 1.39
C LEU A 94 -4.16 14.44 0.80
N TYR A 95 -3.86 13.25 1.23
CA TYR A 95 -2.78 12.41 0.71
C TYR A 95 -3.39 11.22 -0.01
N THR A 96 -3.03 10.98 -1.26
CA THR A 96 -3.55 9.84 -2.02
C THR A 96 -2.43 9.11 -2.75
N TRP A 97 -2.57 7.79 -2.86
CA TRP A 97 -1.60 6.96 -3.55
C TRP A 97 -1.71 7.12 -5.07
N VAL A 98 -0.58 7.17 -5.76
CA VAL A 98 -0.52 7.27 -7.22
C VAL A 98 -0.59 5.90 -7.89
N ASN A 99 -0.64 5.89 -9.21
CA ASN A 99 -0.51 4.69 -10.04
C ASN A 99 0.85 4.76 -10.78
N PRO A 100 1.76 3.75 -10.61
CA PRO A 100 1.59 2.56 -9.76
C PRO A 100 1.87 2.81 -8.28
N SER A 101 1.29 2.00 -7.41
CA SER A 101 1.66 1.87 -6.00
C SER A 101 1.12 0.55 -5.43
N PHE A 102 1.62 0.12 -4.28
CA PHE A 102 1.19 -1.13 -3.66
C PHE A 102 -0.33 -1.18 -3.39
N PRO A 103 -0.94 -0.21 -2.68
CA PRO A 103 -2.38 -0.28 -2.42
C PRO A 103 -3.22 -0.10 -3.70
N GLN A 104 -2.79 0.77 -4.62
CA GLN A 104 -3.49 0.96 -5.89
C GLN A 104 -3.52 -0.34 -6.72
N SER A 105 -2.37 -1.00 -6.85
CA SER A 105 -2.26 -2.23 -7.65
C SER A 105 -3.08 -3.38 -7.07
N LEU A 106 -3.20 -3.46 -5.73
CA LEU A 106 -4.05 -4.45 -5.08
C LEU A 106 -5.54 -4.17 -5.29
N LEU A 107 -5.99 -2.91 -5.17
CA LEU A 107 -7.36 -2.50 -5.49
C LEU A 107 -7.73 -2.85 -6.95
N SER A 108 -6.84 -2.53 -7.90
CA SER A 108 -7.05 -2.87 -9.31
C SER A 108 -7.07 -4.38 -9.53
N LYS A 109 -6.26 -5.14 -8.80
CA LYS A 109 -6.22 -6.60 -8.88
C LYS A 109 -7.54 -7.26 -8.50
N VAL A 110 -8.29 -6.67 -7.56
CA VAL A 110 -9.60 -7.18 -7.14
C VAL A 110 -10.79 -6.58 -7.92
N GLY A 111 -10.54 -5.71 -8.89
CA GLY A 111 -11.56 -5.25 -9.84
C GLY A 111 -12.08 -3.83 -9.60
N TYR A 112 -11.51 -3.06 -8.69
CA TYR A 112 -11.80 -1.62 -8.63
C TYR A 112 -11.10 -0.85 -9.76
N ASP A 113 -11.79 0.11 -10.33
CA ASP A 113 -11.19 1.18 -11.11
C ASP A 113 -10.57 2.19 -10.14
N TYR A 114 -9.24 2.39 -10.20
CA TYR A 114 -8.60 3.35 -9.29
C TYR A 114 -8.97 4.79 -9.66
N ALA A 115 -9.49 5.52 -8.69
CA ALA A 115 -10.15 6.80 -8.97
C ALA A 115 -9.20 7.99 -9.11
N PHE A 116 -7.91 7.85 -8.76
CA PHE A 116 -6.90 8.89 -8.90
C PHE A 116 -5.93 8.59 -10.04
N GLU A 117 -5.81 9.51 -10.99
CA GLU A 117 -4.96 9.39 -12.19
C GLU A 117 -3.80 10.42 -12.21
N GLY A 118 -3.63 11.15 -11.11
CA GLY A 118 -2.60 12.19 -11.01
C GLY A 118 -1.21 11.64 -10.67
N GLU A 119 -0.23 12.53 -10.77
CA GLU A 119 1.17 12.23 -10.45
C GLU A 119 1.47 12.48 -8.98
N LYS A 120 2.55 11.87 -8.48
CA LYS A 120 3.04 12.11 -7.12
C LYS A 120 3.49 13.55 -6.91
N SER A 121 3.40 14.03 -5.68
CA SER A 121 3.90 15.35 -5.33
C SER A 121 5.41 15.45 -5.48
N SER A 122 5.90 16.55 -6.02
CA SER A 122 7.33 16.83 -6.12
C SER A 122 8.01 17.01 -4.75
N ILE A 123 7.25 17.36 -3.71
CA ILE A 123 7.74 17.54 -2.34
C ILE A 123 8.05 16.18 -1.69
N GLU A 124 7.29 15.15 -2.05
CA GLU A 124 7.43 13.79 -1.53
C GLU A 124 8.06 12.84 -2.55
N SER A 125 9.11 13.28 -3.20
CA SER A 125 9.74 12.56 -4.31
C SER A 125 10.14 11.10 -4.01
N LYS A 126 10.14 10.68 -2.75
CA LYS A 126 10.48 9.32 -2.29
C LYS A 126 9.26 8.49 -1.90
N THR A 127 8.05 8.99 -2.07
CA THR A 127 6.82 8.27 -1.75
C THR A 127 5.90 8.22 -2.96
N ASP A 128 5.09 7.18 -3.03
CA ASP A 128 4.11 6.98 -4.11
C ASP A 128 2.80 7.71 -3.78
N VAL A 129 2.90 8.91 -3.23
CA VAL A 129 1.78 9.69 -2.70
C VAL A 129 1.75 11.06 -3.36
N ALA A 130 0.55 11.51 -3.70
CA ALA A 130 0.25 12.89 -4.08
C ALA A 130 -0.36 13.64 -2.89
N GLU A 131 0.10 14.87 -2.66
CA GLU A 131 -0.47 15.80 -1.71
C GLU A 131 -1.43 16.74 -2.44
N LEU A 132 -2.67 16.82 -1.97
CA LEU A 132 -3.76 17.54 -2.61
C LEU A 132 -4.56 18.34 -1.58
N THR A 133 -5.32 19.31 -2.04
CA THR A 133 -6.36 19.94 -1.22
C THR A 133 -7.61 19.07 -1.14
N GLY A 134 -8.34 19.12 -0.02
CA GLY A 134 -9.48 18.24 0.24
C GLY A 134 -10.61 18.33 -0.78
N ASP A 135 -10.77 19.49 -1.46
CA ASP A 135 -11.76 19.69 -2.52
C ASP A 135 -11.56 18.81 -3.75
N LYS A 136 -10.40 18.17 -3.90
CA LYS A 136 -10.13 17.25 -5.01
C LYS A 136 -10.81 15.90 -4.86
N LEU A 137 -11.04 15.44 -3.62
CA LEU A 137 -11.59 14.11 -3.39
C LEU A 137 -13.00 13.89 -3.97
N PRO A 138 -13.98 14.80 -3.82
CA PRO A 138 -15.28 14.63 -4.48
C PRO A 138 -15.18 14.53 -6.01
N GLY A 139 -14.21 15.24 -6.61
CA GLY A 139 -13.97 15.22 -8.05
C GLY A 139 -13.46 13.89 -8.60
N MET A 140 -12.89 13.03 -7.77
CA MET A 140 -12.42 11.69 -8.16
C MET A 140 -13.59 10.73 -8.44
N LYS A 141 -14.79 11.02 -7.94
CA LYS A 141 -16.00 10.20 -8.11
C LYS A 141 -15.77 8.74 -7.69
N ALA A 142 -15.10 8.55 -6.58
CA ALA A 142 -14.91 7.23 -6.00
C ALA A 142 -16.22 6.76 -5.35
N ASP A 143 -16.54 5.47 -5.50
CA ASP A 143 -17.62 4.82 -4.75
C ASP A 143 -17.16 4.46 -3.34
N ARG A 144 -15.87 4.08 -3.20
CA ARG A 144 -15.21 3.75 -1.94
C ARG A 144 -13.95 4.59 -1.74
N VAL A 145 -13.80 5.16 -0.55
CA VAL A 145 -12.58 5.83 -0.11
C VAL A 145 -12.04 5.10 1.10
N PHE A 146 -11.00 4.29 0.91
CA PHE A 146 -10.28 3.67 2.01
C PHE A 146 -9.39 4.73 2.66
N MET A 147 -9.85 5.28 3.78
CA MET A 147 -9.23 6.44 4.40
C MET A 147 -8.55 6.08 5.72
N TYR A 148 -7.28 6.48 5.83
CA TYR A 148 -6.48 6.38 7.04
C TYR A 148 -6.17 7.76 7.61
N LYS A 149 -5.91 7.82 8.94
CA LYS A 149 -5.52 9.04 9.67
C LYS A 149 -6.57 10.16 9.62
N ASP A 150 -6.85 10.72 10.78
CA ASP A 150 -7.74 11.87 11.03
C ASP A 150 -9.11 11.78 10.31
N VAL A 151 -9.65 10.57 10.13
CA VAL A 151 -10.88 10.28 9.38
C VAL A 151 -12.08 11.07 9.95
N ASP A 152 -12.23 11.11 11.27
CA ASP A 152 -13.29 11.89 11.94
C ASP A 152 -13.16 13.39 11.71
N ALA A 153 -11.94 13.91 11.58
CA ALA A 153 -11.70 15.30 11.23
C ALA A 153 -12.10 15.56 9.77
N PHE A 154 -11.75 14.66 8.85
CA PHE A 154 -12.17 14.76 7.45
C PHE A 154 -13.70 14.73 7.30
N LYS A 155 -14.38 13.80 7.97
CA LYS A 155 -15.87 13.68 7.94
C LYS A 155 -16.60 14.95 8.35
N LYS A 156 -15.96 15.86 9.12
CA LYS A 156 -16.51 17.16 9.53
C LYS A 156 -16.25 18.27 8.50
N THR A 157 -15.42 18.03 7.51
CA THR A 157 -15.15 19.02 6.44
C THR A 157 -16.29 19.05 5.41
N PRO A 158 -16.46 20.14 4.67
CA PRO A 158 -17.41 20.18 3.56
C PRO A 158 -17.06 19.22 2.44
N TYR A 159 -15.80 18.77 2.35
CA TYR A 159 -15.30 17.87 1.32
C TYR A 159 -15.78 16.42 1.47
N ALA A 160 -16.16 16.01 2.68
CA ALA A 160 -16.68 14.66 2.90
C ALA A 160 -17.99 14.42 2.12
N LYS A 161 -18.77 15.47 1.91
CA LYS A 161 -20.00 15.39 1.12
C LYS A 161 -19.68 15.19 -0.35
N GLY A 162 -20.10 14.05 -0.90
CA GLY A 162 -19.88 13.70 -2.31
C GLY A 162 -18.54 13.01 -2.59
N SER A 163 -17.79 12.64 -1.54
CA SER A 163 -16.52 11.89 -1.67
C SER A 163 -16.71 10.37 -1.78
N GLY A 164 -17.94 9.88 -1.86
CA GLY A 164 -18.22 8.44 -1.82
C GLY A 164 -18.34 7.92 -0.39
N ASP A 165 -18.35 6.60 -0.25
CA ASP A 165 -18.43 5.94 1.05
C ASP A 165 -17.05 5.84 1.68
N ILE A 166 -16.89 6.46 2.85
CA ILE A 166 -15.60 6.55 3.56
C ILE A 166 -15.46 5.37 4.50
N VAL A 167 -14.61 4.45 4.13
CA VAL A 167 -14.21 3.28 4.92
C VAL A 167 -12.95 3.62 5.69
N GLU A 168 -13.05 3.69 7.02
CA GLU A 168 -11.89 3.90 7.87
C GLU A 168 -11.02 2.65 7.93
N VAL A 169 -9.72 2.82 7.70
CA VAL A 169 -8.74 1.73 7.66
C VAL A 169 -7.50 2.05 8.49
N ASP A 170 -6.79 1.01 8.89
CA ASP A 170 -5.57 1.13 9.67
C ASP A 170 -4.41 1.71 8.84
N GLN A 171 -3.80 2.80 9.34
CA GLN A 171 -2.69 3.46 8.66
C GLN A 171 -1.46 2.57 8.55
N ASP A 172 -1.17 1.75 9.55
CA ASP A 172 0.01 0.90 9.53
C ASP A 172 -0.12 -0.18 8.46
N ILE A 173 -1.34 -0.67 8.23
CA ILE A 173 -1.65 -1.67 7.19
C ILE A 173 -1.70 -1.04 5.78
N TRP A 174 -2.43 0.07 5.62
CA TRP A 174 -2.76 0.61 4.30
C TRP A 174 -1.73 1.60 3.75
N SER A 175 -0.91 2.18 4.62
CA SER A 175 0.05 3.22 4.23
C SER A 175 1.51 2.86 4.53
N ARG A 176 1.80 2.25 5.67
CA ARG A 176 3.17 2.02 6.13
C ARG A 176 3.70 0.64 5.79
N ALA A 177 2.86 -0.38 5.87
CA ALA A 177 3.27 -1.75 5.57
C ALA A 177 3.18 -2.03 4.06
N ARG A 178 4.16 -2.77 3.56
CA ARG A 178 4.19 -3.31 2.21
C ARG A 178 4.65 -4.75 2.29
N GLY A 179 3.72 -5.66 2.22
CA GLY A 179 4.05 -7.07 2.35
C GLY A 179 2.83 -7.97 2.25
N PRO A 180 3.06 -9.29 2.18
CA PRO A 180 1.98 -10.26 2.06
C PRO A 180 0.93 -10.14 3.17
N LEU A 181 1.35 -9.91 4.42
CA LEU A 181 0.42 -9.78 5.54
C LEU A 181 -0.45 -8.53 5.44
N SER A 182 0.11 -7.39 5.00
CA SER A 182 -0.72 -6.19 4.78
C SER A 182 -1.70 -6.41 3.63
N ALA A 183 -1.30 -7.09 2.56
CA ALA A 183 -2.21 -7.46 1.48
C ALA A 183 -3.40 -8.30 1.99
N GLU A 184 -3.15 -9.31 2.83
CA GLU A 184 -4.21 -10.13 3.43
C GLU A 184 -5.21 -9.28 4.24
N HIS A 185 -4.72 -8.36 5.09
CA HIS A 185 -5.56 -7.47 5.87
C HIS A 185 -6.34 -6.47 5.01
N MET A 186 -5.70 -5.88 4.01
CA MET A 186 -6.38 -4.98 3.06
C MET A 186 -7.52 -5.68 2.33
N LEU A 187 -7.34 -6.94 1.93
CA LEU A 187 -8.39 -7.75 1.30
C LEU A 187 -9.55 -8.02 2.26
N ASP A 188 -9.27 -8.30 3.54
CA ASP A 188 -10.31 -8.46 4.56
C ASP A 188 -11.14 -7.17 4.74
N ASP A 189 -10.48 -6.01 4.77
CA ASP A 189 -11.14 -4.70 4.86
C ASP A 189 -12.00 -4.42 3.62
N MET A 190 -11.51 -4.75 2.41
CA MET A 190 -12.27 -4.63 1.17
C MET A 190 -13.53 -5.51 1.18
N ILE A 191 -13.41 -6.77 1.62
CA ILE A 191 -14.56 -7.67 1.76
C ILE A 191 -15.58 -7.12 2.77
N ALA A 192 -15.10 -6.54 3.87
CA ALA A 192 -15.98 -5.96 4.88
C ALA A 192 -16.72 -4.72 4.38
N ALA A 193 -16.07 -3.91 3.54
CA ALA A 193 -16.64 -2.69 2.96
C ALA A 193 -17.77 -2.94 1.94
N GLU A 194 -17.85 -4.15 1.37
CA GLU A 194 -18.86 -4.51 0.35
C GLU A 194 -20.08 -5.25 0.96
N LYS A 195 -20.11 -5.50 2.26
CA LYS A 195 -21.25 -6.10 2.99
C LYS A 195 -22.27 -5.04 3.39
#